data_165ac31414802bf21f8fda2d438c2719
#
_entry.id   165ac31414802bf21f8fda2d438c2719
#
_cell.length_a   1.000
_cell.length_b   1.000
_cell.length_c   1.000
_cell.angle_alpha   90.00
_cell.angle_beta   90.00
_cell.angle_gamma   90.00
#
_symmetry.space_group_name_H-M   'P 1'
#
loop_
_entity.id
_entity.type
_entity.pdbx_description
1 polymer ?
#
loop_
_entity_poly.entity_id
_entity_poly.type
_entity_poly.pdbx_seq_one_letter_code
_entity_poly.pdbx_strand_id
1 'polypeptide(L)'
;MNLLILSHKPPYPIVDGGCHAMDRFVRDLLKTFPAAKINYLCIATQKHKFQADEIPTDIGNHITFSSVEISTRINPWTAFIHVVKNRSYHISRFKKSTILDKIVAITKKESLDYIFFESIFCGAYIDEIVSLSKAKMVLRAHNVEHLIWKNLASNSKNPLKRWYLSHLSKTLRSFELDFISKTDHVFSIAPSDNHYLKSHGVHQTNYIPVSMQGKESKALKPNAICFLGAYNWMPNKEGLLWFSNDIFPALLKQHPALTFNVAGSFSEEIKGLGNKKQIVLHGFVPSSKAFIAQHGIFVAPILSGSGIKMKVLEAMSLGVPCVLSKHAAKGLDLPELIPVCDNNEDFIKQVSLLLQNEDLAQKVGVQGLNYIKDNYASGLVSKKIKDILTKA
;
A
#
# COMPACT_ATOMS: atom_id res chain seq x y z
N MET A 1 -3.06 19.81 20.01
CA MET A 1 -3.78 19.29 18.84
C MET A 1 -4.36 17.95 19.21
N ASN A 2 -5.67 17.80 19.06
CA ASN A 2 -6.40 16.55 19.32
C ASN A 2 -6.83 15.94 17.99
N LEU A 3 -6.45 14.70 17.75
CA LEU A 3 -6.66 14.01 16.47
C LEU A 3 -7.49 12.75 16.68
N LEU A 4 -8.37 12.46 15.72
CA LEU A 4 -9.01 11.16 15.59
C LEU A 4 -8.57 10.54 14.25
N ILE A 5 -8.10 9.30 14.30
CA ILE A 5 -7.80 8.50 13.09
C ILE A 5 -8.80 7.37 13.03
N LEU A 6 -9.56 7.30 11.95
CA LEU A 6 -10.49 6.21 11.64
C LEU A 6 -9.89 5.30 10.59
N SER A 7 -9.71 4.03 10.91
CA SER A 7 -9.10 3.06 10.00
C SER A 7 -10.03 1.88 9.73
N HIS A 8 -10.12 1.47 8.47
CA HIS A 8 -10.94 0.33 8.02
C HIS A 8 -10.35 -1.05 8.38
N LYS A 9 -9.15 -1.07 8.96
CA LYS A 9 -8.46 -2.24 9.52
C LYS A 9 -7.43 -1.81 10.56
N PRO A 10 -7.03 -2.67 11.50
CA PRO A 10 -5.94 -2.39 12.42
C PRO A 10 -4.61 -2.14 11.68
N PRO A 11 -3.80 -1.17 12.11
CA PRO A 11 -2.45 -0.95 11.57
C PRO A 11 -1.45 -2.01 12.04
N TYR A 12 -1.74 -2.68 13.17
CA TYR A 12 -0.89 -3.71 13.78
C TYR A 12 -1.66 -5.01 14.02
N PRO A 13 -0.98 -6.18 13.82
CA PRO A 13 0.37 -6.36 13.29
C PRO A 13 0.49 -5.87 11.83
N ILE A 14 1.71 -5.51 11.40
CA ILE A 14 1.97 -5.07 10.02
C ILE A 14 1.98 -6.29 9.09
N VAL A 15 0.84 -6.60 8.50
CA VAL A 15 0.66 -7.79 7.65
C VAL A 15 0.68 -7.49 6.15
N ASP A 16 0.53 -6.23 5.76
CA ASP A 16 0.52 -5.80 4.36
C ASP A 16 1.02 -4.35 4.18
N GLY A 17 1.17 -3.93 2.91
CA GLY A 17 1.63 -2.57 2.58
C GLY A 17 0.72 -1.45 3.08
N GLY A 18 -0.59 -1.70 3.22
CA GLY A 18 -1.53 -0.74 3.80
C GLY A 18 -1.28 -0.53 5.29
N CYS A 19 -1.07 -1.61 6.07
CA CYS A 19 -0.70 -1.52 7.48
C CYS A 19 0.64 -0.78 7.64
N HIS A 20 1.62 -1.08 6.78
CA HIS A 20 2.89 -0.36 6.78
C HIS A 20 2.72 1.14 6.48
N ALA A 21 1.86 1.49 5.53
CA ALA A 21 1.56 2.88 5.23
C ALA A 21 0.89 3.60 6.41
N MET A 22 0.00 2.93 7.14
CA MET A 22 -0.65 3.46 8.34
C MET A 22 0.35 3.69 9.48
N ASP A 23 1.23 2.71 9.75
CA ASP A 23 2.31 2.84 10.75
C ASP A 23 3.20 4.05 10.45
N ARG A 24 3.65 4.20 9.20
CA ARG A 24 4.50 5.32 8.81
C ARG A 24 3.82 6.66 8.98
N PHE A 25 2.57 6.77 8.63
CA PHE A 25 1.80 8.01 8.78
C PHE A 25 1.62 8.41 10.24
N VAL A 26 1.32 7.46 11.10
CA VAL A 26 1.21 7.69 12.55
C VAL A 26 2.54 8.21 13.11
N ARG A 27 3.67 7.59 12.73
CA ARG A 27 5.01 8.04 13.14
C ARG A 27 5.35 9.44 12.62
N ASP A 28 4.96 9.74 11.37
CA ASP A 28 5.16 11.06 10.79
C ASP A 28 4.29 12.12 11.47
N LEU A 29 3.06 11.78 11.87
CA LEU A 29 2.20 12.68 12.67
C LEU A 29 2.80 12.96 14.05
N LEU A 30 3.26 11.93 14.78
CA LEU A 30 3.91 12.10 16.08
C LEU A 30 5.19 12.92 15.98
N LYS A 31 5.98 12.73 14.91
CA LYS A 31 7.18 13.53 14.64
C LYS A 31 6.82 14.99 14.32
N THR A 32 5.74 15.19 13.57
CA THR A 32 5.28 16.54 13.17
C THR A 32 4.69 17.31 14.34
N PHE A 33 3.93 16.62 15.17
CA PHE A 33 3.19 17.16 16.31
C PHE A 33 3.42 16.32 17.57
N PRO A 34 4.61 16.45 18.23
CA PRO A 34 4.95 15.60 19.38
C PRO A 34 4.00 15.70 20.58
N ALA A 35 3.32 16.83 20.72
CA ALA A 35 2.32 17.07 21.79
C ALA A 35 0.89 16.74 21.35
N ALA A 36 0.67 16.14 20.18
CA ALA A 36 -0.67 15.77 19.74
C ALA A 36 -1.23 14.60 20.57
N LYS A 37 -2.50 14.70 20.94
CA LYS A 37 -3.27 13.58 21.48
C LYS A 37 -3.99 12.90 20.34
N ILE A 38 -3.72 11.62 20.14
CA ILE A 38 -4.26 10.85 19.03
C ILE A 38 -5.16 9.74 19.56
N ASN A 39 -6.43 9.77 19.17
CA ASN A 39 -7.33 8.65 19.32
C ASN A 39 -7.32 7.86 17.99
N TYR A 40 -6.98 6.57 18.03
CA TYR A 40 -6.98 5.71 16.87
C TYR A 40 -8.09 4.67 16.98
N LEU A 41 -9.16 4.84 16.19
CA LEU A 41 -10.28 3.90 16.13
C LEU A 41 -10.16 3.03 14.88
N CYS A 42 -9.89 1.74 15.04
CA CYS A 42 -9.81 0.81 13.94
C CYS A 42 -11.01 -0.14 13.87
N ILE A 43 -11.39 -0.49 12.65
CA ILE A 43 -12.43 -1.47 12.37
C ILE A 43 -11.75 -2.84 12.23
N ALA A 44 -11.91 -3.69 13.22
CA ALA A 44 -11.41 -5.06 13.16
C ALA A 44 -12.38 -5.96 12.40
N THR A 45 -11.84 -6.93 11.67
CA THR A 45 -12.62 -7.91 10.92
C THR A 45 -12.03 -9.30 11.12
N GLN A 46 -12.75 -10.35 10.69
CA GLN A 46 -12.23 -11.72 10.77
C GLN A 46 -10.87 -11.89 10.07
N LYS A 47 -10.64 -11.12 8.99
CA LYS A 47 -9.39 -11.13 8.23
C LYS A 47 -8.29 -10.30 8.88
N HIS A 48 -8.64 -9.22 9.55
CA HIS A 48 -7.73 -8.26 10.18
C HIS A 48 -8.18 -8.06 11.64
N LYS A 49 -7.70 -8.93 12.52
CA LYS A 49 -8.01 -8.85 13.96
C LYS A 49 -7.17 -7.76 14.61
N PHE A 50 -7.75 -7.10 15.61
CA PHE A 50 -7.00 -6.19 16.46
C PHE A 50 -6.27 -6.99 17.55
N GLN A 51 -4.97 -6.74 17.69
CA GLN A 51 -4.09 -7.36 18.67
C GLN A 51 -3.33 -6.25 19.39
N ALA A 52 -3.73 -5.97 20.64
CA ALA A 52 -3.18 -4.84 21.39
C ALA A 52 -1.70 -5.05 21.79
N ASP A 53 -1.30 -6.28 21.98
CA ASP A 53 0.06 -6.74 22.29
C ASP A 53 1.04 -6.57 21.12
N GLU A 54 0.52 -6.45 19.89
CA GLU A 54 1.32 -6.20 18.68
C GLU A 54 1.56 -4.70 18.41
N ILE A 55 1.00 -3.81 19.22
CA ILE A 55 1.23 -2.38 19.10
C ILE A 55 2.65 -2.07 19.61
N PRO A 56 3.54 -1.48 18.78
CA PRO A 56 4.87 -1.08 19.23
C PRO A 56 4.81 -0.14 20.43
N THR A 57 5.62 -0.37 21.46
CA THR A 57 5.60 0.41 22.71
C THR A 57 5.87 1.90 22.51
N ASP A 58 6.74 2.22 21.54
CA ASP A 58 7.04 3.60 21.13
C ASP A 58 5.84 4.33 20.50
N ILE A 59 4.84 3.60 20.03
CA ILE A 59 3.58 4.13 19.51
C ILE A 59 2.49 4.07 20.59
N GLY A 60 2.34 2.95 21.30
CA GLY A 60 1.29 2.73 22.29
C GLY A 60 1.31 3.73 23.45
N ASN A 61 2.49 4.27 23.78
CA ASN A 61 2.62 5.29 24.84
C ASN A 61 2.10 6.68 24.42
N HIS A 62 1.88 6.93 23.14
CA HIS A 62 1.47 8.24 22.61
C HIS A 62 0.06 8.26 22.03
N ILE A 63 -0.53 7.09 21.77
CA ILE A 63 -1.81 6.96 21.06
C ILE A 63 -2.77 6.07 21.83
N THR A 64 -4.00 6.55 22.00
CA THR A 64 -5.09 5.74 22.53
C THR A 64 -5.74 4.92 21.45
N PHE A 65 -5.44 3.62 21.40
CA PHE A 65 -6.04 2.69 20.44
C PHE A 65 -7.37 2.15 20.95
N SER A 66 -8.34 2.07 20.06
CA SER A 66 -9.60 1.37 20.27
C SER A 66 -10.03 0.63 19.01
N SER A 67 -10.81 -0.42 19.15
CA SER A 67 -11.29 -1.21 18.02
C SER A 67 -12.77 -1.57 18.16
N VAL A 68 -13.42 -1.75 17.01
CA VAL A 68 -14.75 -2.34 16.91
C VAL A 68 -14.68 -3.50 15.93
N GLU A 69 -15.04 -4.69 16.37
CA GLU A 69 -15.09 -5.86 15.50
C GLU A 69 -16.40 -5.91 14.74
N ILE A 70 -16.31 -6.10 13.41
CA ILE A 70 -17.47 -6.26 12.54
C ILE A 70 -17.29 -7.44 11.59
N SER A 71 -18.40 -7.99 11.13
CA SER A 71 -18.41 -8.94 10.02
C SER A 71 -18.59 -8.20 8.70
N THR A 72 -17.65 -8.37 7.78
CA THR A 72 -17.71 -7.86 6.40
C THR A 72 -17.98 -8.97 5.39
N ARG A 73 -18.55 -10.12 5.84
CA ARG A 73 -18.93 -11.23 4.93
C ARG A 73 -19.87 -10.73 3.86
N ILE A 74 -19.66 -11.23 2.65
CA ILE A 74 -20.55 -10.92 1.52
C ILE A 74 -21.88 -11.65 1.73
N ASN A 75 -22.95 -10.89 1.74
CA ASN A 75 -24.31 -11.41 1.70
C ASN A 75 -24.89 -11.14 0.30
N PRO A 76 -25.15 -12.19 -0.52
CA PRO A 76 -25.62 -12.01 -1.89
C PRO A 76 -26.95 -11.25 -1.98
N TRP A 77 -27.86 -11.48 -1.02
CA TRP A 77 -29.16 -10.81 -1.00
C TRP A 77 -29.03 -9.31 -0.73
N THR A 78 -28.20 -8.96 0.26
CA THR A 78 -27.92 -7.55 0.55
C THR A 78 -27.18 -6.90 -0.62
N ALA A 79 -26.23 -7.60 -1.25
CA ALA A 79 -25.52 -7.11 -2.43
C ALA A 79 -26.50 -6.81 -3.58
N PHE A 80 -27.46 -7.70 -3.84
CA PHE A 80 -28.51 -7.50 -4.85
C PHE A 80 -29.38 -6.27 -4.56
N ILE A 81 -29.82 -6.10 -3.30
CA ILE A 81 -30.60 -4.91 -2.88
C ILE A 81 -29.81 -3.62 -3.14
N HIS A 82 -28.49 -3.63 -2.91
CA HIS A 82 -27.66 -2.46 -3.18
C HIS A 82 -27.48 -2.18 -4.68
N VAL A 83 -27.46 -3.22 -5.52
CA VAL A 83 -27.48 -3.06 -6.98
C VAL A 83 -28.78 -2.36 -7.41
N VAL A 84 -29.94 -2.84 -6.94
CA VAL A 84 -31.26 -2.25 -7.27
C VAL A 84 -31.38 -0.81 -6.78
N LYS A 85 -30.85 -0.52 -5.57
CA LYS A 85 -30.89 0.83 -4.97
C LYS A 85 -29.77 1.75 -5.48
N ASN A 86 -28.93 1.31 -6.40
CA ASN A 86 -27.77 2.03 -6.94
C ASN A 86 -26.86 2.61 -5.85
N ARG A 87 -26.61 1.81 -4.79
CA ARG A 87 -25.76 2.20 -3.64
C ARG A 87 -24.49 1.35 -3.59
N SER A 88 -23.39 1.91 -3.07
CA SER A 88 -22.15 1.16 -2.91
C SER A 88 -22.27 0.10 -1.82
N TYR A 89 -22.29 -1.17 -2.23
CA TYR A 89 -22.26 -2.30 -1.31
C TYR A 89 -20.94 -2.36 -0.51
N HIS A 90 -19.83 -1.92 -1.11
CA HIS A 90 -18.53 -1.90 -0.45
C HIS A 90 -18.55 -1.03 0.82
N ILE A 91 -19.14 0.14 0.73
CA ILE A 91 -19.22 1.10 1.84
C ILE A 91 -20.21 0.63 2.90
N SER A 92 -21.39 0.15 2.47
CA SER A 92 -22.45 -0.24 3.39
C SER A 92 -22.07 -1.35 4.36
N ARG A 93 -21.13 -2.24 3.97
CA ARG A 93 -20.61 -3.30 4.85
C ARG A 93 -19.88 -2.78 6.07
N PHE A 94 -19.30 -1.58 5.96
CA PHE A 94 -18.58 -0.93 7.05
C PHE A 94 -19.49 -0.05 7.92
N LYS A 95 -20.71 0.27 7.50
CA LYS A 95 -21.64 1.10 8.29
C LYS A 95 -22.32 0.27 9.39
N LYS A 96 -21.94 0.52 10.65
CA LYS A 96 -22.48 -0.14 11.86
C LYS A 96 -22.71 0.89 12.96
N SER A 97 -23.81 0.75 13.70
CA SER A 97 -24.13 1.66 14.83
C SER A 97 -23.04 1.65 15.91
N THR A 98 -22.49 0.49 16.23
CA THR A 98 -21.43 0.33 17.23
C THR A 98 -20.17 1.15 16.94
N ILE A 99 -19.83 1.37 15.67
CA ILE A 99 -18.72 2.22 15.28
C ILE A 99 -19.12 3.68 15.43
N LEU A 100 -20.33 4.04 15.01
CA LEU A 100 -20.86 5.40 15.18
C LEU A 100 -20.91 5.80 16.66
N ASP A 101 -21.38 4.91 17.55
CA ASP A 101 -21.43 5.13 18.98
C ASP A 101 -20.04 5.44 19.57
N LYS A 102 -19.01 4.72 19.10
CA LYS A 102 -17.61 5.00 19.49
C LYS A 102 -17.14 6.36 18.99
N ILE A 103 -17.43 6.71 17.73
CA ILE A 103 -17.09 8.01 17.15
C ILE A 103 -17.75 9.13 17.97
N VAL A 104 -19.04 9.00 18.25
CA VAL A 104 -19.81 9.96 19.09
C VAL A 104 -19.21 10.09 20.49
N ALA A 105 -18.84 8.99 21.12
CA ALA A 105 -18.21 9.01 22.43
C ALA A 105 -16.88 9.78 22.45
N ILE A 106 -16.04 9.59 21.42
CA ILE A 106 -14.77 10.30 21.30
C ILE A 106 -15.01 11.80 21.03
N THR A 107 -15.87 12.14 20.07
CA THR A 107 -16.15 13.53 19.69
C THR A 107 -16.83 14.34 20.81
N LYS A 108 -17.59 13.69 21.69
CA LYS A 108 -18.19 14.34 22.87
C LYS A 108 -17.20 14.56 24.00
N LYS A 109 -16.19 13.68 24.11
CA LYS A 109 -15.20 13.75 25.18
C LYS A 109 -14.14 14.82 24.96
N GLU A 110 -13.76 15.04 23.71
CA GLU A 110 -12.67 15.94 23.34
C GLU A 110 -13.05 16.78 22.11
N SER A 111 -12.70 18.09 22.16
CA SER A 111 -12.73 18.91 20.94
C SER A 111 -11.59 18.47 20.04
N LEU A 112 -11.93 18.01 18.83
CA LEU A 112 -10.98 17.53 17.83
C LEU A 112 -10.59 18.65 16.87
N ASP A 113 -9.30 18.71 16.52
CA ASP A 113 -8.80 19.63 15.50
C ASP A 113 -8.89 18.99 14.09
N TYR A 114 -8.54 17.69 13.98
CA TYR A 114 -8.59 16.95 12.72
C TYR A 114 -9.15 15.54 12.93
N ILE A 115 -9.89 15.08 11.91
CA ILE A 115 -10.34 13.69 11.78
C ILE A 115 -9.77 13.12 10.48
N PHE A 116 -8.91 12.10 10.59
CA PHE A 116 -8.30 11.40 9.48
C PHE A 116 -9.07 10.12 9.15
N PHE A 117 -9.35 9.94 7.88
CA PHE A 117 -9.96 8.71 7.35
C PHE A 117 -8.89 7.92 6.59
N GLU A 118 -8.43 6.82 7.13
CA GLU A 118 -7.45 5.91 6.52
C GLU A 118 -8.10 5.01 5.46
N SER A 119 -8.92 5.51 4.63
CA SER A 119 -9.58 4.95 3.47
C SER A 119 -10.99 5.50 3.32
N ILE A 120 -11.53 5.48 2.12
CA ILE A 120 -12.93 5.84 1.82
C ILE A 120 -13.95 4.91 2.52
N PHE A 121 -13.54 3.71 2.94
CA PHE A 121 -14.45 2.79 3.67
C PHE A 121 -14.84 3.33 5.04
N CYS A 122 -14.01 4.16 5.67
CA CYS A 122 -14.34 4.88 6.89
C CYS A 122 -15.29 6.07 6.63
N GLY A 123 -15.40 6.53 5.39
CA GLY A 123 -16.31 7.58 4.97
C GLY A 123 -17.81 7.23 5.06
N ALA A 124 -18.14 5.97 5.41
CA ALA A 124 -19.51 5.56 5.70
C ALA A 124 -20.19 6.42 6.81
N TYR A 125 -19.41 7.17 7.58
CA TYR A 125 -19.84 7.98 8.73
C TYR A 125 -19.65 9.48 8.53
N ILE A 126 -19.27 9.92 7.31
CA ILE A 126 -18.91 11.34 7.09
C ILE A 126 -20.04 12.30 7.40
N ASP A 127 -21.27 11.96 7.03
CA ASP A 127 -22.43 12.83 7.26
C ASP A 127 -22.71 13.05 8.75
N GLU A 128 -22.64 11.95 9.52
CA GLU A 128 -22.80 12.00 10.97
C GLU A 128 -21.63 12.76 11.63
N ILE A 129 -20.41 12.54 11.18
CA ILE A 129 -19.22 13.20 11.77
C ILE A 129 -19.23 14.70 11.50
N VAL A 130 -19.56 15.14 10.29
CA VAL A 130 -19.66 16.57 9.93
C VAL A 130 -20.72 17.27 10.78
N SER A 131 -21.82 16.59 11.13
CA SER A 131 -22.85 17.15 12.00
C SER A 131 -22.45 17.21 13.49
N LEU A 132 -21.50 16.37 13.92
CA LEU A 132 -21.09 16.22 15.32
C LEU A 132 -19.84 17.03 15.66
N SER A 133 -18.99 17.36 14.72
CA SER A 133 -17.69 17.96 14.96
C SER A 133 -17.35 19.05 13.96
N LYS A 134 -16.70 20.11 14.45
CA LYS A 134 -16.12 21.19 13.63
C LYS A 134 -14.68 20.90 13.21
N ALA A 135 -14.15 19.69 13.53
CA ALA A 135 -12.82 19.27 13.13
C ALA A 135 -12.67 19.27 11.62
N LYS A 136 -11.50 19.59 11.12
CA LYS A 136 -11.17 19.46 9.69
C LYS A 136 -11.08 17.98 9.29
N MET A 137 -11.68 17.64 8.17
CA MET A 137 -11.75 16.27 7.64
C MET A 137 -10.62 16.01 6.65
N VAL A 138 -9.85 14.96 6.87
CA VAL A 138 -8.72 14.60 6.01
C VAL A 138 -8.88 13.16 5.53
N LEU A 139 -9.06 12.96 4.23
CA LEU A 139 -8.98 11.64 3.63
C LEU A 139 -7.52 11.29 3.34
N ARG A 140 -7.04 10.17 3.83
CA ARG A 140 -5.82 9.56 3.36
C ARG A 140 -6.15 8.49 2.33
N ALA A 141 -5.99 8.85 1.06
CA ALA A 141 -6.32 8.01 -0.08
C ALA A 141 -5.15 7.06 -0.39
N HIS A 142 -5.28 5.79 -0.02
CA HIS A 142 -4.30 4.75 -0.35
C HIS A 142 -4.36 4.38 -1.83
N ASN A 143 -5.53 4.53 -2.45
CA ASN A 143 -5.81 4.34 -3.86
C ASN A 143 -6.98 5.24 -4.26
N VAL A 144 -7.18 5.42 -5.56
CA VAL A 144 -8.49 5.79 -6.10
C VAL A 144 -9.29 4.50 -6.27
N GLU A 145 -10.12 4.20 -5.26
CA GLU A 145 -10.71 2.85 -5.09
C GLU A 145 -11.60 2.42 -6.25
N HIS A 146 -12.41 3.33 -6.81
CA HIS A 146 -13.28 2.98 -7.94
C HIS A 146 -12.50 2.56 -9.20
N LEU A 147 -11.24 3.05 -9.38
CA LEU A 147 -10.39 2.67 -10.52
C LEU A 147 -9.93 1.21 -10.43
N ILE A 148 -9.74 0.67 -9.22
CA ILE A 148 -9.41 -0.74 -9.01
C ILE A 148 -10.51 -1.60 -9.59
N TRP A 149 -11.77 -1.29 -9.25
CA TRP A 149 -12.94 -2.04 -9.73
C TRP A 149 -13.20 -1.84 -11.22
N LYS A 150 -12.92 -0.64 -11.75
CA LYS A 150 -12.97 -0.36 -13.19
C LYS A 150 -11.99 -1.25 -13.96
N ASN A 151 -10.76 -1.34 -13.49
CA ASN A 151 -9.72 -2.17 -14.11
C ASN A 151 -10.06 -3.67 -14.03
N LEU A 152 -10.59 -4.14 -12.88
CA LEU A 152 -11.06 -5.52 -12.74
C LEU A 152 -12.22 -5.84 -13.70
N ALA A 153 -13.13 -4.89 -13.91
CA ALA A 153 -14.21 -5.02 -14.86
C ALA A 153 -13.68 -5.14 -16.31
N SER A 154 -12.76 -4.26 -16.70
CA SER A 154 -12.17 -4.23 -18.06
C SER A 154 -11.44 -5.53 -18.39
N ASN A 155 -10.78 -6.15 -17.40
CA ASN A 155 -10.02 -7.38 -17.57
C ASN A 155 -10.89 -8.66 -17.45
N SER A 156 -12.17 -8.52 -17.11
CA SER A 156 -13.06 -9.68 -16.96
C SER A 156 -13.56 -10.20 -18.30
N LYS A 157 -13.32 -11.47 -18.60
CA LYS A 157 -13.82 -12.16 -19.80
C LYS A 157 -15.33 -12.53 -19.69
N ASN A 158 -15.83 -12.71 -18.48
CA ASN A 158 -17.24 -13.05 -18.24
C ASN A 158 -18.12 -11.79 -18.30
N PRO A 159 -19.11 -11.70 -19.20
CA PRO A 159 -19.92 -10.49 -19.40
C PRO A 159 -20.77 -10.12 -18.17
N LEU A 160 -21.35 -11.10 -17.46
CA LEU A 160 -22.14 -10.86 -16.25
C LEU A 160 -21.25 -10.32 -15.11
N LYS A 161 -20.07 -10.93 -14.93
CA LYS A 161 -19.08 -10.44 -13.96
C LYS A 161 -18.60 -9.05 -14.33
N ARG A 162 -18.33 -8.77 -15.61
CA ARG A 162 -17.92 -7.45 -16.11
C ARG A 162 -18.98 -6.39 -15.80
N TRP A 163 -20.23 -6.69 -16.10
CA TRP A 163 -21.36 -5.80 -15.80
C TRP A 163 -21.44 -5.51 -14.30
N TYR A 164 -21.40 -6.53 -13.45
CA TYR A 164 -21.46 -6.36 -12.00
C TYR A 164 -20.29 -5.54 -11.44
N LEU A 165 -19.05 -5.83 -11.87
CA LEU A 165 -17.87 -5.07 -11.46
C LEU A 165 -17.92 -3.62 -11.95
N SER A 166 -18.46 -3.36 -13.14
CA SER A 166 -18.67 -2.01 -13.66
C SER A 166 -19.70 -1.24 -12.83
N HIS A 167 -20.78 -1.91 -12.40
CA HIS A 167 -21.78 -1.32 -11.51
C HIS A 167 -21.15 -0.97 -10.14
N LEU A 168 -20.36 -1.89 -9.55
CA LEU A 168 -19.64 -1.63 -8.31
C LEU A 168 -18.69 -0.45 -8.44
N SER A 169 -17.95 -0.33 -9.55
CA SER A 169 -17.08 0.80 -9.82
C SER A 169 -17.85 2.12 -9.89
N LYS A 170 -18.98 2.16 -10.58
CA LYS A 170 -19.82 3.36 -10.73
C LYS A 170 -20.38 3.84 -9.39
N THR A 171 -20.97 2.93 -8.62
CA THR A 171 -21.55 3.29 -7.31
C THR A 171 -20.49 3.68 -6.29
N LEU A 172 -19.30 3.06 -6.35
CA LEU A 172 -18.18 3.44 -5.52
C LEU A 172 -17.62 4.79 -5.92
N ARG A 173 -17.51 5.10 -7.24
CA ARG A 173 -17.08 6.41 -7.73
C ARG A 173 -17.99 7.54 -7.25
N SER A 174 -19.30 7.34 -7.34
CA SER A 174 -20.26 8.35 -6.85
C SER A 174 -20.07 8.63 -5.36
N PHE A 175 -19.92 7.59 -4.55
CA PHE A 175 -19.66 7.72 -3.12
C PHE A 175 -18.30 8.37 -2.84
N GLU A 176 -17.24 7.94 -3.53
CA GLU A 176 -15.86 8.43 -3.32
C GLU A 176 -15.77 9.94 -3.59
N LEU A 177 -16.39 10.42 -4.68
CA LEU A 177 -16.41 11.84 -5.03
C LEU A 177 -17.29 12.66 -4.06
N ASP A 178 -18.44 12.15 -3.65
CA ASP A 178 -19.29 12.79 -2.63
C ASP A 178 -18.54 12.88 -1.29
N PHE A 179 -17.89 11.81 -0.85
CA PHE A 179 -17.09 11.80 0.36
C PHE A 179 -15.93 12.83 0.29
N ILE A 180 -15.18 12.84 -0.82
CA ILE A 180 -14.08 13.78 -1.04
C ILE A 180 -14.58 15.22 -0.99
N SER A 181 -15.75 15.53 -1.52
CA SER A 181 -16.30 16.89 -1.49
C SER A 181 -16.59 17.41 -0.07
N LYS A 182 -16.70 16.51 0.90
CA LYS A 182 -16.92 16.82 2.34
C LYS A 182 -15.62 16.85 3.15
N THR A 183 -14.46 16.67 2.51
CA THR A 183 -13.16 16.71 3.17
C THR A 183 -12.43 18.02 2.89
N ASP A 184 -11.71 18.54 3.90
CA ASP A 184 -10.88 19.74 3.77
C ASP A 184 -9.58 19.43 3.01
N HIS A 185 -9.03 18.22 3.20
CA HIS A 185 -7.82 17.77 2.54
C HIS A 185 -7.91 16.30 2.09
N VAL A 186 -7.27 16.01 0.97
CA VAL A 186 -7.02 14.64 0.52
C VAL A 186 -5.53 14.41 0.43
N PHE A 187 -5.02 13.43 1.18
CA PHE A 187 -3.62 13.00 1.17
C PHE A 187 -3.47 11.75 0.31
N SER A 188 -3.11 11.93 -0.95
CA SER A 188 -2.83 10.81 -1.86
C SER A 188 -1.44 10.27 -1.59
N ILE A 189 -1.29 8.95 -1.47
CA ILE A 189 0.02 8.31 -1.26
C ILE A 189 0.76 8.02 -2.57
N ALA A 190 0.09 8.13 -3.72
CA ALA A 190 0.64 7.91 -5.05
C ALA A 190 0.56 9.18 -5.92
N PRO A 191 1.62 9.57 -6.66
CA PRO A 191 1.59 10.70 -7.57
C PRO A 191 0.52 10.56 -8.66
N SER A 192 0.35 9.35 -9.21
CA SER A 192 -0.67 9.05 -10.23
C SER A 192 -2.09 9.34 -9.73
N ASP A 193 -2.38 8.95 -8.49
CA ASP A 193 -3.69 9.12 -7.88
C ASP A 193 -3.95 10.59 -7.56
N ASN A 194 -2.91 11.30 -7.09
CA ASN A 194 -2.96 12.74 -6.88
C ASN A 194 -3.24 13.49 -8.19
N HIS A 195 -2.54 13.12 -9.27
CA HIS A 195 -2.77 13.70 -10.61
C HIS A 195 -4.18 13.38 -11.11
N TYR A 196 -4.64 12.13 -10.96
CA TYR A 196 -6.00 11.73 -11.33
C TYR A 196 -7.05 12.57 -10.61
N LEU A 197 -6.94 12.72 -9.29
CA LEU A 197 -7.89 13.50 -8.49
C LEU A 197 -7.89 14.97 -8.91
N LYS A 198 -6.71 15.57 -9.11
CA LYS A 198 -6.59 16.96 -9.61
C LYS A 198 -7.25 17.15 -10.97
N SER A 199 -7.01 16.24 -11.91
CA SER A 199 -7.60 16.30 -13.25
C SER A 199 -9.13 16.12 -13.27
N HIS A 200 -9.70 15.63 -12.15
CA HIS A 200 -11.14 15.46 -11.94
C HIS A 200 -11.74 16.51 -10.98
N GLY A 201 -11.06 17.65 -10.80
CA GLY A 201 -11.59 18.81 -10.08
C GLY A 201 -11.41 18.74 -8.54
N VAL A 202 -10.64 17.79 -8.01
CA VAL A 202 -10.32 17.72 -6.59
C VAL A 202 -9.11 18.61 -6.30
N HIS A 203 -9.33 19.88 -5.98
CA HIS A 203 -8.26 20.86 -5.77
C HIS A 203 -7.56 20.72 -4.42
N GLN A 204 -8.25 20.22 -3.37
CA GLN A 204 -7.71 20.01 -2.03
C GLN A 204 -6.83 18.76 -1.89
N THR A 205 -6.46 18.11 -3.00
CA THR A 205 -5.60 16.93 -2.98
C THR A 205 -4.11 17.28 -2.96
N ASN A 206 -3.37 16.61 -2.10
CA ASN A 206 -1.93 16.77 -1.90
C ASN A 206 -1.24 15.42 -1.95
N TYR A 207 -0.08 15.36 -2.60
CA TYR A 207 0.76 14.17 -2.59
C TYR A 207 1.58 14.10 -1.30
N ILE A 208 1.20 13.17 -0.43
CA ILE A 208 1.88 12.83 0.83
C ILE A 208 2.34 11.37 0.75
N PRO A 209 3.58 11.13 0.35
CA PRO A 209 4.09 9.75 0.20
C PRO A 209 4.16 9.03 1.54
N VAL A 210 4.23 7.71 1.48
CA VAL A 210 4.57 6.89 2.64
C VAL A 210 6.04 7.08 2.94
N SER A 211 6.37 7.55 4.14
CA SER A 211 7.77 7.82 4.49
C SER A 211 8.59 6.53 4.60
N MET A 212 9.86 6.65 4.23
CA MET A 212 10.84 5.57 4.28
C MET A 212 12.08 6.01 5.05
N GLN A 213 12.72 5.06 5.74
CA GLN A 213 14.05 5.27 6.31
C GLN A 213 15.05 4.57 5.39
N GLY A 214 15.90 5.36 4.75
CA GLY A 214 17.04 4.83 3.99
C GLY A 214 18.12 4.34 4.95
N LYS A 215 18.51 3.07 4.82
CA LYS A 215 19.63 2.48 5.55
C LYS A 215 20.30 1.47 4.63
N GLU A 216 21.53 1.75 4.25
CA GLU A 216 22.30 0.87 3.38
C GLU A 216 22.49 -0.53 4.00
N SER A 217 22.21 -1.56 3.23
CA SER A 217 22.51 -2.95 3.59
C SER A 217 23.96 -3.27 3.27
N LYS A 218 24.68 -3.84 4.25
CA LYS A 218 26.12 -4.13 4.10
C LYS A 218 26.47 -5.49 3.52
N ALA A 219 25.50 -6.39 3.35
CA ALA A 219 25.76 -7.79 2.99
C ALA A 219 24.82 -8.27 1.90
N LEU A 220 25.15 -7.95 0.66
CA LEU A 220 24.46 -8.54 -0.49
C LEU A 220 25.07 -9.90 -0.82
N LYS A 221 24.25 -10.97 -0.91
CA LYS A 221 24.71 -12.27 -1.39
C LYS A 221 24.88 -12.19 -2.91
N PRO A 222 26.09 -12.39 -3.44
CA PRO A 222 26.25 -12.51 -4.89
C PRO A 222 25.46 -13.72 -5.41
N ASN A 223 25.02 -13.68 -6.64
CA ASN A 223 24.26 -14.75 -7.31
C ASN A 223 22.93 -15.12 -6.61
N ALA A 224 22.33 -14.19 -5.87
CA ALA A 224 21.03 -14.36 -5.25
C ALA A 224 20.10 -13.19 -5.63
N ILE A 225 19.05 -13.50 -6.37
CA ILE A 225 17.98 -12.54 -6.65
C ILE A 225 16.77 -12.86 -5.77
N CYS A 226 15.95 -11.85 -5.47
CA CYS A 226 14.76 -12.07 -4.65
C CYS A 226 13.52 -11.31 -5.12
N PHE A 227 12.38 -11.86 -4.74
CA PHE A 227 11.07 -11.23 -4.85
C PHE A 227 10.20 -11.59 -3.66
N LEU A 228 9.32 -10.68 -3.25
CA LEU A 228 8.36 -10.97 -2.20
C LEU A 228 6.96 -10.39 -2.46
N GLY A 229 5.94 -11.03 -1.89
CA GLY A 229 4.56 -10.53 -1.99
C GLY A 229 3.53 -11.42 -1.34
N ALA A 230 2.29 -10.94 -1.25
CA ALA A 230 1.13 -11.76 -0.93
C ALA A 230 0.62 -12.42 -2.23
N TYR A 231 0.60 -13.75 -2.31
CA TYR A 231 0.34 -14.49 -3.55
C TYR A 231 -1.15 -14.80 -3.79
N ASN A 232 -2.01 -14.47 -2.84
CA ASN A 232 -3.45 -14.34 -3.06
C ASN A 232 -3.81 -13.03 -3.82
N TRP A 233 -2.84 -12.11 -4.00
CA TRP A 233 -2.98 -10.93 -4.83
C TRP A 233 -2.46 -11.21 -6.24
N MET A 234 -3.40 -11.24 -7.20
CA MET A 234 -3.15 -11.68 -8.58
C MET A 234 -1.91 -11.04 -9.25
N PRO A 235 -1.68 -9.71 -9.17
CA PRO A 235 -0.49 -9.09 -9.76
C PRO A 235 0.85 -9.66 -9.28
N ASN A 236 0.93 -10.06 -8.01
CA ASN A 236 2.16 -10.68 -7.49
C ASN A 236 2.33 -12.10 -8.02
N LYS A 237 1.25 -12.88 -8.05
CA LYS A 237 1.24 -14.26 -8.52
C LYS A 237 1.56 -14.34 -10.01
N GLU A 238 0.87 -13.56 -10.83
CA GLU A 238 1.09 -13.50 -12.28
C GLU A 238 2.52 -13.09 -12.61
N GLY A 239 3.02 -12.02 -11.99
CA GLY A 239 4.38 -11.54 -12.22
C GLY A 239 5.45 -12.55 -11.82
N LEU A 240 5.27 -13.21 -10.64
CA LEU A 240 6.17 -14.26 -10.19
C LEU A 240 6.18 -15.46 -11.15
N LEU A 241 5.00 -15.91 -11.61
CA LEU A 241 4.89 -17.04 -12.54
C LEU A 241 5.53 -16.70 -13.88
N TRP A 242 5.28 -15.50 -14.41
CA TRP A 242 5.92 -15.01 -15.62
C TRP A 242 7.46 -15.02 -15.49
N PHE A 243 8.00 -14.41 -14.45
CA PHE A 243 9.45 -14.36 -14.23
C PHE A 243 10.06 -15.76 -14.11
N SER A 244 9.40 -16.63 -13.33
CA SER A 244 9.89 -18.00 -13.07
C SER A 244 9.79 -18.94 -14.27
N ASN A 245 8.88 -18.67 -15.22
CA ASN A 245 8.68 -19.52 -16.40
C ASN A 245 9.48 -19.03 -17.61
N ASP A 246 9.51 -17.70 -17.82
CA ASP A 246 9.93 -17.13 -19.10
C ASP A 246 11.28 -16.41 -18.98
N ILE A 247 11.67 -15.91 -17.80
CA ILE A 247 12.90 -15.14 -17.60
C ILE A 247 13.97 -15.95 -16.86
N PHE A 248 13.62 -16.51 -15.70
CA PHE A 248 14.60 -17.17 -14.83
C PHE A 248 15.32 -18.37 -15.49
N PRO A 249 14.70 -19.22 -16.33
CA PRO A 249 15.40 -20.29 -17.02
C PRO A 249 16.51 -19.80 -17.95
N ALA A 250 16.32 -18.65 -18.61
CA ALA A 250 17.33 -18.05 -19.46
C ALA A 250 18.50 -17.47 -18.65
N LEU A 251 18.17 -16.80 -17.51
CA LEU A 251 19.19 -16.33 -16.56
C LEU A 251 20.02 -17.49 -16.01
N LEU A 252 19.37 -18.61 -15.67
CA LEU A 252 20.04 -19.78 -15.12
C LEU A 252 21.01 -20.46 -16.10
N LYS A 253 20.73 -20.38 -17.41
CA LYS A 253 21.68 -20.84 -18.45
C LYS A 253 22.94 -19.97 -18.50
N GLN A 254 22.82 -18.65 -18.28
CA GLN A 254 23.94 -17.72 -18.30
C GLN A 254 24.69 -17.68 -16.93
N HIS A 255 23.97 -17.91 -15.84
CA HIS A 255 24.46 -17.87 -14.48
C HIS A 255 24.07 -19.12 -13.69
N PRO A 256 24.80 -20.26 -13.88
CA PRO A 256 24.42 -21.57 -13.30
C PRO A 256 24.36 -21.62 -11.77
N ALA A 257 25.04 -20.69 -11.07
CA ALA A 257 25.03 -20.58 -9.61
C ALA A 257 23.90 -19.66 -9.08
N LEU A 258 23.11 -19.03 -9.95
CA LEU A 258 22.06 -18.10 -9.57
C LEU A 258 20.94 -18.80 -8.80
N THR A 259 20.49 -18.20 -7.69
CA THR A 259 19.31 -18.63 -6.94
C THR A 259 18.23 -17.55 -6.98
N PHE A 260 16.97 -17.97 -7.12
CA PHE A 260 15.82 -17.10 -7.02
C PHE A 260 15.07 -17.36 -5.72
N ASN A 261 15.13 -16.40 -4.81
CA ASN A 261 14.59 -16.48 -3.47
C ASN A 261 13.23 -15.78 -3.43
N VAL A 262 12.19 -16.53 -3.06
CA VAL A 262 10.80 -16.09 -3.11
C VAL A 262 10.21 -16.17 -1.71
N ALA A 263 9.71 -15.04 -1.18
CA ALA A 263 9.07 -14.97 0.13
C ALA A 263 7.70 -14.32 0.07
N GLY A 264 6.86 -14.60 1.07
CA GLY A 264 5.59 -13.91 1.25
C GLY A 264 4.47 -14.79 1.77
N SER A 265 3.33 -14.15 2.04
CA SER A 265 2.12 -14.83 2.52
C SER A 265 1.40 -15.58 1.39
N PHE A 266 0.62 -16.60 1.75
CA PHE A 266 -0.11 -17.47 0.82
C PHE A 266 0.81 -18.20 -0.18
N SER A 267 1.95 -18.69 0.32
CA SER A 267 2.94 -19.42 -0.50
C SER A 267 2.40 -20.75 -1.04
N GLU A 268 1.36 -21.31 -0.45
CA GLU A 268 0.62 -22.49 -0.96
C GLU A 268 0.07 -22.27 -2.38
N GLU A 269 -0.23 -21.03 -2.75
CA GLU A 269 -0.70 -20.65 -4.10
C GLU A 269 0.39 -20.80 -5.19
N ILE A 270 1.63 -20.96 -4.79
CA ILE A 270 2.83 -21.02 -5.65
C ILE A 270 3.71 -22.24 -5.37
N LYS A 271 3.22 -23.23 -4.61
CA LYS A 271 4.00 -24.43 -4.22
C LYS A 271 4.68 -25.13 -5.38
N GLY A 272 4.04 -25.17 -6.56
CA GLY A 272 4.59 -25.79 -7.76
C GLY A 272 5.92 -25.19 -8.25
N LEU A 273 6.25 -23.96 -7.83
CA LEU A 273 7.54 -23.33 -8.17
C LEU A 273 8.72 -23.93 -7.40
N GLY A 274 8.50 -24.47 -6.19
CA GLY A 274 9.55 -25.08 -5.39
C GLY A 274 10.16 -26.33 -6.01
N ASN A 275 9.52 -26.94 -7.01
CA ASN A 275 10.04 -28.06 -7.79
C ASN A 275 11.00 -27.62 -8.91
N LYS A 276 11.12 -26.31 -9.16
CA LYS A 276 12.02 -25.79 -10.17
C LYS A 276 13.43 -25.61 -9.60
N LYS A 277 14.42 -25.98 -10.41
CA LYS A 277 15.83 -25.86 -10.05
C LYS A 277 16.17 -24.43 -9.60
N GLN A 278 16.79 -24.31 -8.42
CA GLN A 278 17.31 -23.06 -7.85
C GLN A 278 16.25 -21.98 -7.55
N ILE A 279 14.96 -22.34 -7.48
CA ILE A 279 13.93 -21.50 -6.89
C ILE A 279 13.73 -21.93 -5.43
N VAL A 280 13.95 -21.00 -4.50
CA VAL A 280 13.85 -21.25 -3.05
C VAL A 280 12.62 -20.53 -2.52
N LEU A 281 11.63 -21.29 -2.03
CA LEU A 281 10.42 -20.74 -1.40
C LEU A 281 10.63 -20.65 0.12
N HIS A 282 10.66 -19.42 0.64
CA HIS A 282 10.86 -19.14 2.07
C HIS A 282 9.53 -19.07 2.86
N GLY A 283 8.38 -19.06 2.16
CA GLY A 283 7.10 -18.84 2.83
C GLY A 283 6.98 -17.43 3.41
N PHE A 284 6.19 -17.31 4.49
CA PHE A 284 6.07 -16.04 5.21
C PHE A 284 7.38 -15.70 5.93
N VAL A 285 7.81 -14.46 5.79
CA VAL A 285 9.00 -13.93 6.50
C VAL A 285 8.57 -12.81 7.44
N PRO A 286 9.04 -12.79 8.70
CA PRO A 286 8.63 -11.77 9.68
C PRO A 286 9.06 -10.36 9.30
N SER A 287 10.13 -10.21 8.51
CA SER A 287 10.65 -8.92 8.07
C SER A 287 11.00 -8.95 6.59
N SER A 288 10.22 -8.23 5.78
CA SER A 288 10.52 -8.00 4.36
C SER A 288 11.89 -7.36 4.16
N LYS A 289 12.23 -6.38 4.99
CA LYS A 289 13.51 -5.67 4.93
C LYS A 289 14.68 -6.59 5.20
N ALA A 290 14.61 -7.42 6.25
CA ALA A 290 15.66 -8.37 6.57
C ALA A 290 15.85 -9.40 5.45
N PHE A 291 14.74 -9.85 4.85
CA PHE A 291 14.78 -10.75 3.71
C PHE A 291 15.44 -10.10 2.50
N ILE A 292 14.99 -8.92 2.08
CA ILE A 292 15.54 -8.21 0.91
C ILE A 292 17.03 -7.90 1.13
N ALA A 293 17.40 -7.43 2.32
CA ALA A 293 18.77 -7.03 2.65
C ALA A 293 19.83 -8.14 2.54
N GLN A 294 19.40 -9.41 2.45
CA GLN A 294 20.30 -10.56 2.32
C GLN A 294 20.58 -10.97 0.86
N HIS A 295 19.95 -10.30 -0.11
CA HIS A 295 20.02 -10.70 -1.53
C HIS A 295 20.67 -9.62 -2.40
N GLY A 296 21.34 -10.05 -3.47
CA GLY A 296 22.11 -9.16 -4.36
C GLY A 296 21.27 -8.25 -5.22
N ILE A 297 20.12 -8.75 -5.71
CA ILE A 297 19.24 -8.00 -6.61
C ILE A 297 17.78 -8.27 -6.23
N PHE A 298 17.00 -7.21 -6.13
CA PHE A 298 15.56 -7.29 -6.02
C PHE A 298 14.90 -7.18 -7.40
N VAL A 299 14.14 -8.18 -7.81
CA VAL A 299 13.37 -8.13 -9.07
C VAL A 299 11.91 -7.83 -8.77
N ALA A 300 11.27 -6.95 -9.56
CA ALA A 300 9.85 -6.64 -9.42
C ALA A 300 9.10 -6.88 -10.75
N PRO A 301 8.78 -8.12 -11.06
CA PRO A 301 8.14 -8.52 -12.32
C PRO A 301 6.62 -8.34 -12.27
N ILE A 302 6.13 -7.16 -11.94
CA ILE A 302 4.70 -6.88 -11.79
C ILE A 302 4.10 -6.53 -13.16
N LEU A 303 3.02 -7.21 -13.56
CA LEU A 303 2.38 -7.04 -14.86
C LEU A 303 1.09 -6.21 -14.80
N SER A 304 0.50 -6.05 -13.61
CA SER A 304 -0.78 -5.40 -13.42
C SER A 304 -0.90 -4.75 -12.04
N GLY A 305 -2.03 -4.09 -11.77
CA GLY A 305 -2.32 -3.48 -10.48
C GLY A 305 -2.05 -1.97 -10.45
N SER A 306 -2.69 -1.28 -9.49
CA SER A 306 -2.59 0.17 -9.26
C SER A 306 -1.68 0.50 -8.06
N GLY A 307 -1.43 1.78 -7.85
CA GLY A 307 -0.69 2.30 -6.70
C GLY A 307 0.82 2.03 -6.74
N ILE A 308 1.51 2.63 -5.78
CA ILE A 308 2.96 2.45 -5.59
C ILE A 308 3.26 1.06 -5.02
N LYS A 309 4.31 0.45 -5.52
CA LYS A 309 4.76 -0.87 -5.05
C LYS A 309 5.71 -0.70 -3.86
N MET A 310 5.15 -0.71 -2.64
CA MET A 310 5.89 -0.49 -1.40
C MET A 310 7.16 -1.34 -1.29
N LYS A 311 7.12 -2.59 -1.76
CA LYS A 311 8.28 -3.49 -1.80
C LYS A 311 9.45 -2.98 -2.63
N VAL A 312 9.16 -2.21 -3.70
CA VAL A 312 10.20 -1.55 -4.52
C VAL A 312 10.87 -0.43 -3.72
N LEU A 313 10.07 0.41 -3.07
CA LEU A 313 10.60 1.46 -2.19
C LEU A 313 11.39 0.87 -1.02
N GLU A 314 10.92 -0.25 -0.45
CA GLU A 314 11.66 -0.96 0.61
C GLU A 314 13.03 -1.46 0.11
N ALA A 315 13.10 -2.08 -1.06
CA ALA A 315 14.35 -2.55 -1.63
C ALA A 315 15.32 -1.39 -1.90
N MET A 316 14.84 -0.31 -2.51
CA MET A 316 15.62 0.90 -2.74
C MET A 316 16.08 1.54 -1.42
N SER A 317 15.23 1.53 -0.37
CA SER A 317 15.59 2.11 0.94
C SER A 317 16.74 1.38 1.64
N LEU A 318 17.01 0.17 1.22
CA LEU A 318 18.14 -0.67 1.69
C LEU A 318 19.36 -0.57 0.80
N GLY A 319 19.32 0.21 -0.28
CA GLY A 319 20.39 0.27 -1.27
C GLY A 319 20.55 -1.02 -2.08
N VAL A 320 19.52 -1.86 -2.11
CA VAL A 320 19.54 -3.09 -2.91
C VAL A 320 19.24 -2.74 -4.37
N PRO A 321 20.08 -3.16 -5.33
CA PRO A 321 19.82 -2.94 -6.74
C PRO A 321 18.48 -3.53 -7.15
N CYS A 322 17.67 -2.75 -7.88
CA CYS A 322 16.34 -3.16 -8.32
C CYS A 322 16.27 -3.28 -9.84
N VAL A 323 15.62 -4.34 -10.33
CA VAL A 323 15.22 -4.48 -11.74
C VAL A 323 13.70 -4.56 -11.79
N LEU A 324 13.06 -3.63 -12.49
CA LEU A 324 11.63 -3.41 -12.42
C LEU A 324 10.96 -3.62 -13.78
N SER A 325 9.75 -4.15 -13.80
CA SER A 325 8.88 -4.01 -14.96
C SER A 325 8.36 -2.57 -15.08
N LYS A 326 7.92 -2.12 -16.25
CA LYS A 326 7.21 -0.85 -16.43
C LYS A 326 6.05 -0.68 -15.44
N HIS A 327 5.35 -1.74 -15.15
CA HIS A 327 4.21 -1.72 -14.20
C HIS A 327 4.66 -1.57 -12.76
N ALA A 328 5.80 -2.15 -12.40
CA ALA A 328 6.40 -1.96 -11.08
C ALA A 328 6.90 -0.54 -10.87
N ALA A 329 7.44 0.10 -11.90
CA ALA A 329 7.94 1.47 -11.91
C ALA A 329 6.83 2.53 -12.00
N LYS A 330 5.61 2.13 -12.38
CA LYS A 330 4.51 3.08 -12.63
C LYS A 330 4.22 3.95 -11.40
N GLY A 331 4.25 5.27 -11.61
CA GLY A 331 4.00 6.25 -10.56
C GLY A 331 5.23 6.66 -9.76
N LEU A 332 6.40 6.16 -10.13
CA LEU A 332 7.70 6.57 -9.60
C LEU A 332 8.46 7.35 -10.68
N ASP A 333 9.00 8.50 -10.31
CA ASP A 333 9.89 9.28 -11.16
C ASP A 333 11.33 8.85 -10.88
N LEU A 334 11.68 7.70 -11.47
CA LEU A 334 12.92 7.00 -11.16
C LEU A 334 14.11 7.60 -11.92
N PRO A 335 15.30 7.65 -11.29
CA PRO A 335 16.56 7.94 -11.99
C PRO A 335 16.82 6.94 -13.12
N GLU A 336 17.39 7.41 -14.23
CA GLU A 336 17.66 6.60 -15.44
C GLU A 336 18.51 5.35 -15.18
N LEU A 337 19.39 5.39 -14.18
CA LEU A 337 20.25 4.26 -13.84
C LEU A 337 19.48 3.07 -13.26
N ILE A 338 18.25 3.26 -12.77
CA ILE A 338 17.43 2.16 -12.24
C ILE A 338 16.75 1.43 -13.39
N PRO A 339 17.08 0.15 -13.64
CA PRO A 339 16.57 -0.60 -14.78
C PRO A 339 15.05 -0.77 -14.76
N VAL A 340 14.38 -0.28 -15.82
CA VAL A 340 12.95 -0.49 -16.06
C VAL A 340 12.80 -1.24 -17.38
N CYS A 341 12.28 -2.46 -17.31
CA CYS A 341 12.23 -3.41 -18.40
C CYS A 341 10.85 -3.49 -19.04
N ASP A 342 10.83 -3.58 -20.37
CA ASP A 342 9.62 -3.65 -21.18
C ASP A 342 9.19 -5.07 -21.51
N ASN A 343 10.15 -5.98 -21.60
CA ASN A 343 9.98 -7.36 -22.08
C ASN A 343 10.96 -8.33 -21.39
N ASN A 344 10.88 -9.61 -21.77
CA ASN A 344 11.72 -10.68 -21.22
C ASN A 344 13.22 -10.44 -21.47
N GLU A 345 13.57 -10.01 -22.69
CA GLU A 345 14.95 -9.81 -23.10
C GLU A 345 15.62 -8.71 -22.30
N ASP A 346 14.90 -7.58 -22.08
CA ASP A 346 15.37 -6.50 -21.23
C ASP A 346 15.61 -6.97 -19.80
N PHE A 347 14.68 -7.76 -19.23
CA PHE A 347 14.87 -8.30 -17.89
C PHE A 347 16.09 -9.19 -17.78
N ILE A 348 16.26 -10.12 -18.74
CA ILE A 348 17.42 -11.03 -18.78
C ILE A 348 18.71 -10.21 -18.90
N LYS A 349 18.75 -9.24 -19.81
CA LYS A 349 19.91 -8.38 -20.03
C LYS A 349 20.27 -7.58 -18.78
N GLN A 350 19.30 -6.92 -18.16
CA GLN A 350 19.57 -6.05 -17.02
C GLN A 350 19.97 -6.83 -15.76
N VAL A 351 19.31 -7.95 -15.47
CA VAL A 351 19.69 -8.82 -14.34
C VAL A 351 21.09 -9.40 -14.58
N SER A 352 21.39 -9.91 -15.79
CA SER A 352 22.72 -10.45 -16.11
C SER A 352 23.81 -9.40 -16.00
N LEU A 353 23.56 -8.17 -16.46
CA LEU A 353 24.49 -7.06 -16.36
C LEU A 353 24.85 -6.73 -14.91
N LEU A 354 23.84 -6.67 -14.01
CA LEU A 354 24.06 -6.41 -12.59
C LEU A 354 24.77 -7.59 -11.88
N LEU A 355 24.53 -8.83 -12.31
CA LEU A 355 25.21 -10.00 -11.76
C LEU A 355 26.70 -10.06 -12.16
N GLN A 356 27.03 -9.56 -13.35
CA GLN A 356 28.40 -9.56 -13.90
C GLN A 356 29.22 -8.34 -13.49
N ASN A 357 28.57 -7.25 -13.06
CA ASN A 357 29.23 -5.98 -12.76
C ASN A 357 28.80 -5.47 -11.37
N GLU A 358 29.61 -5.81 -10.37
CA GLU A 358 29.37 -5.44 -8.97
C GLU A 358 29.36 -3.91 -8.77
N ASP A 359 30.28 -3.19 -9.45
CA ASP A 359 30.34 -1.72 -9.36
C ASP A 359 29.05 -1.07 -9.90
N LEU A 360 28.50 -1.59 -10.99
CA LEU A 360 27.24 -1.11 -11.53
C LEU A 360 26.09 -1.45 -10.60
N ALA A 361 26.04 -2.65 -10.06
CA ALA A 361 25.01 -3.07 -9.10
C ALA A 361 25.03 -2.14 -7.86
N GLN A 362 26.21 -1.84 -7.33
CA GLN A 362 26.38 -0.91 -6.23
C GLN A 362 25.89 0.51 -6.60
N LYS A 363 26.25 1.02 -7.76
CA LYS A 363 25.78 2.33 -8.25
C LYS A 363 24.25 2.38 -8.36
N VAL A 364 23.61 1.35 -8.91
CA VAL A 364 22.15 1.24 -8.99
C VAL A 364 21.53 1.23 -7.59
N GLY A 365 22.08 0.48 -6.67
CA GLY A 365 21.62 0.42 -5.28
C GLY A 365 21.73 1.78 -4.58
N VAL A 366 22.88 2.45 -4.68
CA VAL A 366 23.11 3.80 -4.12
C VAL A 366 22.15 4.82 -4.74
N GLN A 367 21.91 4.77 -6.04
CA GLN A 367 20.97 5.66 -6.71
C GLN A 367 19.53 5.46 -6.20
N GLY A 368 19.12 4.20 -6.00
CA GLY A 368 17.82 3.88 -5.39
C GLY A 368 17.71 4.42 -3.97
N LEU A 369 18.76 4.26 -3.16
CA LEU A 369 18.80 4.79 -1.78
C LEU A 369 18.73 6.32 -1.74
N ASN A 370 19.45 7.01 -2.63
CA ASN A 370 19.39 8.47 -2.73
C ASN A 370 18.01 8.94 -3.16
N TYR A 371 17.40 8.29 -4.15
CA TYR A 371 16.01 8.57 -4.55
C TYR A 371 15.03 8.47 -3.37
N ILE A 372 15.20 7.47 -2.50
CA ILE A 372 14.38 7.35 -1.28
C ILE A 372 14.65 8.48 -0.29
N LYS A 373 15.91 8.83 -0.05
CA LYS A 373 16.28 9.93 0.85
C LYS A 373 15.73 11.27 0.38
N ASP A 374 15.75 11.53 -0.93
CA ASP A 374 15.36 12.79 -1.53
C ASP A 374 13.84 12.96 -1.66
N ASN A 375 13.07 11.85 -1.75
CA ASN A 375 11.63 11.91 -2.04
C ASN A 375 10.74 11.35 -0.92
N TYR A 376 11.29 10.44 -0.07
CA TYR A 376 10.48 9.67 0.89
C TYR A 376 10.98 9.78 2.34
N ALA A 377 12.02 10.57 2.62
CA ALA A 377 12.51 10.73 3.99
C ALA A 377 11.42 11.26 4.93
N SER A 378 11.30 10.67 6.13
CA SER A 378 10.29 11.05 7.13
C SER A 378 10.30 12.55 7.45
N GLY A 379 11.49 13.20 7.48
CA GLY A 379 11.60 14.65 7.67
C GLY A 379 10.90 15.48 6.58
N LEU A 380 11.02 15.05 5.31
CA LEU A 380 10.34 15.71 4.18
C LEU A 380 8.82 15.50 4.24
N VAL A 381 8.39 14.27 4.55
CA VAL A 381 6.97 13.95 4.66
C VAL A 381 6.34 14.70 5.83
N SER A 382 6.99 14.71 7.01
CA SER A 382 6.55 15.45 8.19
C SER A 382 6.43 16.95 7.90
N LYS A 383 7.39 17.54 7.17
CA LYS A 383 7.33 18.95 6.76
C LYS A 383 6.12 19.21 5.86
N LYS A 384 5.88 18.37 4.84
CA LYS A 384 4.70 18.51 3.96
C LYS A 384 3.39 18.43 4.76
N ILE A 385 3.27 17.47 5.68
CA ILE A 385 2.09 17.36 6.56
C ILE A 385 1.91 18.62 7.39
N LYS A 386 2.98 19.12 8.01
CA LYS A 386 2.96 20.36 8.80
C LYS A 386 2.48 21.54 7.96
N ASP A 387 3.10 21.74 6.80
CA ASP A 387 2.80 22.88 5.93
C ASP A 387 1.33 22.91 5.48
N ILE A 388 0.68 21.75 5.31
CA ILE A 388 -0.72 21.67 4.92
C ILE A 388 -1.63 21.91 6.13
N LEU A 389 -1.36 21.23 7.24
CA LEU A 389 -2.26 21.28 8.40
C LEU A 389 -2.11 22.58 9.23
N THR A 390 -1.01 23.34 9.09
CA THR A 390 -0.81 24.60 9.83
C THR A 390 -1.13 25.86 9.03
N LYS A 391 -1.26 25.75 7.69
CA LYS A 391 -1.62 26.88 6.81
C LYS A 391 -3.13 27.02 6.59
N ALA A 392 -3.91 26.11 7.12
CA ALA A 392 -5.34 26.01 6.88
C ALA A 392 -6.16 26.73 7.96
#